data_32dd92af21abde0952b782b031991783
#
_entry.id   32dd92af21abde0952b782b031991783
#
_cell.length_a   1.000
_cell.length_b   1.000
_cell.length_c   1.000
_cell.angle_alpha   90.00
_cell.angle_beta   90.00
_cell.angle_gamma   90.00
#
_symmetry.space_group_name_H-M   'P 1'
#
loop_
_entity.id
_entity.type
_entity.pdbx_description
1 polymer ?
#
loop_
_entity_poly.entity_id
_entity_poly.type
_entity_poly.pdbx_seq_one_letter_code
_entity_poly.pdbx_strand_id
1 'polypeptide(L)'
;NFFRMISFWGSATYDFNSSTRNYHSVVPFKLNYTYLLRTSHAFDSVVNKNPAVAQSFKNQFIPSMSYTYTYDRAATYRNPNRLFWQTSVTQAGNIIAGLQYICGNHQGEGKQILNNRYSQFLKLTSELIGYKTVDNNNQLAMRIMGGIGYAYGNSKVMPYSEQFYIGGSNSIRAFHIRSIGPGSYHPR
;
A
#
# COMPACT_ATOMS: atom_id res chain seq x y z
N ASN A 1 5.24 28.94 -7.37
CA ASN A 1 4.80 27.53 -7.30
C ASN A 1 6.02 26.63 -7.46
N PHE A 2 6.32 25.86 -6.41
CA PHE A 2 7.49 24.97 -6.34
C PHE A 2 7.34 23.77 -7.30
N PHE A 3 6.13 23.20 -7.36
CA PHE A 3 5.69 22.17 -8.33
C PHE A 3 4.18 22.21 -8.51
N ARG A 4 3.68 21.58 -9.56
CA ARG A 4 2.25 21.36 -9.80
C ARG A 4 2.02 19.89 -10.17
N MET A 5 1.14 19.22 -9.43
CA MET A 5 0.82 17.81 -9.58
C MET A 5 -0.69 17.62 -9.65
N ILE A 6 -1.13 16.69 -10.48
CA ILE A 6 -2.52 16.22 -10.51
C ILE A 6 -2.54 14.79 -10.04
N SER A 7 -3.47 14.49 -9.13
CA SER A 7 -3.75 13.12 -8.68
C SER A 7 -5.22 12.82 -8.88
N PHE A 8 -5.49 11.66 -9.45
CA PHE A 8 -6.83 11.11 -9.59
C PHE A 8 -6.84 9.71 -8.99
N TRP A 9 -7.87 9.41 -8.22
CA TRP A 9 -8.08 8.07 -7.68
C TRP A 9 -9.55 7.68 -7.75
N GLY A 10 -9.80 6.39 -7.93
CA GLY A 10 -11.14 5.81 -7.94
C GLY A 10 -11.07 4.33 -7.61
N SER A 11 -12.07 3.82 -6.93
CA SER A 11 -12.19 2.40 -6.61
C SER A 11 -13.64 1.96 -6.53
N ALA A 12 -13.89 0.70 -6.87
CA ALA A 12 -15.13 0.00 -6.58
C ALA A 12 -14.83 -1.05 -5.52
N THR A 13 -15.65 -1.11 -4.46
CA THR A 13 -15.48 -2.05 -3.36
C THR A 13 -16.77 -2.83 -3.17
N TYR A 14 -16.63 -4.13 -2.97
CA TYR A 14 -17.72 -5.03 -2.65
C TYR A 14 -17.41 -5.76 -1.34
N ASP A 15 -18.23 -5.48 -0.31
CA ASP A 15 -18.08 -6.04 1.02
C ASP A 15 -19.19 -7.05 1.30
N PHE A 16 -18.82 -8.22 1.84
CA PHE A 16 -19.77 -9.24 2.25
C PHE A 16 -19.30 -10.00 3.48
N ASN A 17 -20.24 -10.57 4.21
CA ASN A 17 -19.98 -11.33 5.42
C ASN A 17 -20.34 -12.80 5.18
N SER A 18 -19.41 -13.71 5.43
CA SER A 18 -19.71 -15.15 5.42
C SER A 18 -20.21 -15.65 6.77
N SER A 19 -19.92 -14.91 7.83
CA SER A 19 -20.46 -15.14 9.17
C SER A 19 -20.36 -13.85 10.01
N THR A 20 -20.90 -13.88 11.23
CA THR A 20 -20.82 -12.74 12.18
C THR A 20 -19.40 -12.31 12.54
N ARG A 21 -18.39 -13.13 12.22
CA ARG A 21 -16.98 -12.88 12.55
C ARG A 21 -16.08 -12.74 11.32
N ASN A 22 -16.57 -13.18 10.18
CA ASN A 22 -15.77 -13.23 8.94
C ASN A 22 -16.29 -12.21 7.95
N TYR A 23 -15.45 -11.25 7.63
CA TYR A 23 -15.72 -10.16 6.70
C TYR A 23 -14.79 -10.28 5.51
N HIS A 24 -15.33 -10.05 4.35
CA HIS A 24 -14.61 -10.10 3.09
C HIS A 24 -14.81 -8.79 2.35
N SER A 25 -13.72 -8.20 1.91
CA SER A 25 -13.73 -7.00 1.08
C SER A 25 -12.98 -7.28 -0.20
N VAL A 26 -13.67 -7.16 -1.31
CA VAL A 26 -13.10 -7.30 -2.66
C VAL A 26 -13.11 -5.94 -3.33
N VAL A 27 -11.96 -5.50 -3.77
CA VAL A 27 -11.81 -4.30 -4.60
C VAL A 27 -11.40 -4.76 -6.00
N PRO A 28 -12.37 -5.03 -6.89
CA PRO A 28 -12.08 -5.54 -8.23
C PRO A 28 -11.36 -4.53 -9.10
N PHE A 29 -11.52 -3.26 -8.79
CA PHE A 29 -10.87 -2.18 -9.51
C PHE A 29 -10.53 -1.02 -8.59
N LYS A 30 -9.25 -0.64 -8.57
CA LYS A 30 -8.73 0.56 -7.93
C LYS A 30 -7.71 1.20 -8.86
N LEU A 31 -7.89 2.47 -9.14
CA LEU A 31 -7.00 3.24 -9.97
C LEU A 31 -6.38 4.37 -9.15
N ASN A 32 -5.07 4.44 -9.13
CA ASN A 32 -4.32 5.59 -8.64
C ASN A 32 -3.48 6.14 -9.79
N TYR A 33 -3.75 7.39 -10.14
CA TYR A 33 -3.02 8.11 -11.17
C TYR A 33 -2.44 9.38 -10.57
N THR A 34 -1.14 9.56 -10.70
CA THR A 34 -0.44 10.77 -10.25
C THR A 34 0.48 11.23 -11.35
N TYR A 35 0.35 12.51 -11.72
CA TYR A 35 1.10 13.12 -12.79
C TYR A 35 1.67 14.48 -12.38
N LEU A 36 2.98 14.64 -12.53
CA LEU A 36 3.71 15.87 -12.28
C LEU A 36 3.68 16.76 -13.53
N LEU A 37 2.98 17.90 -13.43
CA LEU A 37 2.74 18.81 -14.57
C LEU A 37 3.89 19.78 -14.81
N ARG A 38 4.39 20.38 -13.73
CA ARG A 38 5.45 21.41 -13.80
C ARG A 38 6.33 21.33 -12.55
N THR A 39 7.61 21.57 -12.76
CA THR A 39 8.61 21.72 -11.71
C THR A 39 9.30 23.05 -11.84
N SER A 40 9.88 23.56 -10.77
CA SER A 40 10.77 24.72 -10.78
C SER A 40 12.22 24.26 -10.68
N HIS A 41 13.17 25.07 -11.12
CA HIS A 41 14.60 24.76 -10.99
C HIS A 41 15.03 24.47 -9.55
N ALA A 42 14.43 25.16 -8.58
CA ALA A 42 14.68 24.90 -7.16
C ALA A 42 14.19 23.50 -6.73
N PHE A 43 13.03 23.07 -7.22
CA PHE A 43 12.49 21.73 -7.00
C PHE A 43 13.39 20.66 -7.64
N ASP A 44 13.77 20.84 -8.90
CA ASP A 44 14.62 19.89 -9.62
C ASP A 44 15.99 19.72 -8.92
N SER A 45 16.53 20.78 -8.35
CA SER A 45 17.77 20.74 -7.56
C SER A 45 17.62 19.87 -6.28
N VAL A 46 16.47 19.96 -5.59
CA VAL A 46 16.17 19.14 -4.40
C VAL A 46 15.98 17.67 -4.78
N VAL A 47 15.21 17.42 -5.84
CA VAL A 47 14.93 16.07 -6.34
C VAL A 47 16.21 15.37 -6.78
N ASN A 48 17.11 16.07 -7.50
CA ASN A 48 18.37 15.50 -7.97
C ASN A 48 19.33 15.16 -6.82
N LYS A 49 19.27 15.90 -5.71
CA LYS A 49 20.10 15.64 -4.53
C LYS A 49 19.56 14.51 -3.64
N ASN A 50 18.27 14.18 -3.74
CA ASN A 50 17.65 13.20 -2.86
C ASN A 50 16.83 12.16 -3.65
N PRO A 51 17.39 10.94 -3.87
CA PRO A 51 16.71 9.90 -4.65
C PRO A 51 15.35 9.46 -4.08
N ALA A 52 15.17 9.51 -2.75
CA ALA A 52 13.90 9.17 -2.10
C ALA A 52 12.80 10.19 -2.45
N VAL A 53 13.17 11.48 -2.46
CA VAL A 53 12.28 12.56 -2.91
C VAL A 53 11.95 12.38 -4.40
N ALA A 54 12.97 12.11 -5.23
CA ALA A 54 12.78 11.84 -6.65
C ALA A 54 11.77 10.72 -6.90
N GLN A 55 11.84 9.65 -6.12
CA GLN A 55 10.92 8.52 -6.25
C GLN A 55 9.49 8.86 -5.82
N SER A 56 9.31 9.75 -4.83
CA SER A 56 7.98 10.14 -4.34
C SER A 56 7.20 11.00 -5.35
N PHE A 57 7.89 11.72 -6.23
CA PHE A 57 7.30 12.60 -7.24
C PHE A 57 7.26 12.01 -8.66
N LYS A 58 7.68 10.76 -8.83
CA LYS A 58 7.52 10.09 -10.15
C LYS A 58 6.05 9.95 -10.50
N ASN A 59 5.77 10.11 -11.79
CA ASN A 59 4.45 9.77 -12.33
C ASN A 59 4.10 8.32 -12.02
N GLN A 60 2.91 8.10 -11.49
CA GLN A 60 2.44 6.79 -11.07
C GLN A 60 1.11 6.48 -11.72
N PHE A 61 1.03 5.32 -12.34
CA PHE A 61 -0.21 4.73 -12.84
C PHE A 61 -0.33 3.33 -12.26
N ILE A 62 -1.24 3.18 -11.27
CA ILE A 62 -1.38 1.97 -10.46
C ILE A 62 -2.80 1.45 -10.58
N PRO A 63 -3.12 0.71 -11.65
CA PRO A 63 -4.34 -0.07 -11.71
C PRO A 63 -4.18 -1.32 -10.86
N SER A 64 -4.96 -1.46 -9.82
CA SER A 64 -4.83 -2.54 -8.85
C SER A 64 -6.16 -3.16 -8.51
N MET A 65 -6.10 -4.38 -7.99
CA MET A 65 -7.21 -5.06 -7.34
C MET A 65 -6.72 -5.61 -6.00
N SER A 66 -7.61 -5.71 -5.04
CA SER A 66 -7.27 -6.25 -3.73
C SER A 66 -8.40 -7.09 -3.15
N TYR A 67 -8.00 -8.04 -2.34
CA TYR A 67 -8.89 -8.83 -1.52
C TYR A 67 -8.42 -8.74 -0.08
N THR A 68 -9.35 -8.46 0.83
CA THR A 68 -9.07 -8.39 2.27
C THR A 68 -10.02 -9.33 3.01
N TYR A 69 -9.44 -10.20 3.78
CA TYR A 69 -10.13 -11.05 4.73
C TYR A 69 -9.93 -10.51 6.14
N THR A 70 -11.02 -10.38 6.89
CA THR A 70 -10.99 -9.93 8.28
C THR A 70 -11.76 -10.91 9.14
N TYR A 71 -11.10 -11.41 10.18
CA TYR A 71 -11.69 -12.16 11.26
C TYR A 71 -11.73 -11.27 12.51
N ASP A 72 -12.92 -10.99 13.03
CA ASP A 72 -13.09 -10.20 14.25
C ASP A 72 -13.95 -10.97 15.25
N ARG A 73 -13.29 -11.44 16.29
CA ARG A 73 -13.95 -12.00 17.47
C ARG A 73 -14.01 -10.92 18.55
N ALA A 74 -15.12 -10.20 18.60
CA ALA A 74 -15.36 -9.19 19.61
C ALA A 74 -15.38 -9.78 21.02
N ALA A 75 -14.97 -9.00 22.00
CA ALA A 75 -15.12 -9.35 23.40
C ALA A 75 -16.61 -9.42 23.76
N THR A 76 -16.97 -10.43 24.56
CA THR A 76 -18.33 -10.62 25.10
C THR A 76 -18.25 -10.77 26.60
N TYR A 77 -19.41 -10.67 27.30
CA TYR A 77 -19.47 -10.89 28.74
C TYR A 77 -18.91 -12.25 29.18
N ARG A 78 -19.15 -13.30 28.37
CA ARG A 78 -18.60 -14.65 28.62
C ARG A 78 -17.15 -14.83 28.22
N ASN A 79 -16.67 -14.03 27.28
CA ASN A 79 -15.29 -14.09 26.79
C ASN A 79 -14.78 -12.66 26.58
N PRO A 80 -14.09 -12.10 27.58
CA PRO A 80 -13.58 -10.72 27.52
C PRO A 80 -12.38 -10.55 26.55
N ASN A 81 -11.87 -11.65 26.00
CA ASN A 81 -10.74 -11.61 25.07
C ASN A 81 -11.23 -11.28 23.66
N ARG A 82 -10.55 -10.34 23.01
CA ARG A 82 -10.77 -9.99 21.62
C ARG A 82 -9.63 -10.49 20.76
N LEU A 83 -9.97 -11.01 19.58
CA LEU A 83 -9.01 -11.36 18.54
C LEU A 83 -9.46 -10.75 17.22
N PHE A 84 -8.62 -9.94 16.65
CA PHE A 84 -8.77 -9.37 15.32
C PHE A 84 -7.63 -9.84 14.43
N TRP A 85 -7.94 -10.40 13.28
CA TRP A 85 -6.97 -10.80 12.28
C TRP A 85 -7.41 -10.30 10.91
N GLN A 86 -6.55 -9.55 10.26
CA GLN A 86 -6.79 -9.04 8.92
C GLN A 86 -5.63 -9.44 8.00
N THR A 87 -5.96 -9.98 6.84
CA THR A 87 -4.99 -10.28 5.80
C THR A 87 -5.48 -9.71 4.48
N SER A 88 -4.61 -8.99 3.79
CA SER A 88 -4.93 -8.43 2.48
C SER A 88 -3.88 -8.81 1.43
N VAL A 89 -4.39 -9.12 0.25
CA VAL A 89 -3.59 -9.35 -0.96
C VAL A 89 -3.96 -8.27 -1.95
N THR A 90 -2.96 -7.55 -2.43
CA THR A 90 -3.11 -6.53 -3.46
C THR A 90 -2.22 -6.88 -4.63
N GLN A 91 -2.80 -6.92 -5.82
CA GLN A 91 -2.06 -7.04 -7.07
C GLN A 91 -2.29 -5.81 -7.95
N ALA A 92 -1.27 -5.39 -8.67
CA ALA A 92 -1.36 -4.29 -9.62
C ALA A 92 -0.84 -4.67 -11.01
N GLY A 93 -1.46 -4.11 -12.04
CA GLY A 93 -1.01 -4.19 -13.42
C GLY A 93 -1.26 -5.51 -14.15
N ASN A 94 -1.67 -6.60 -13.48
CA ASN A 94 -1.83 -7.91 -14.12
C ASN A 94 -2.97 -7.96 -15.12
N ILE A 95 -4.11 -7.32 -14.80
CA ILE A 95 -5.25 -7.26 -15.71
C ILE A 95 -4.85 -6.56 -17.00
N ILE A 96 -4.14 -5.45 -16.90
CA ILE A 96 -3.67 -4.69 -18.05
C ILE A 96 -2.64 -5.47 -18.86
N ALA A 97 -1.70 -6.13 -18.17
CA ALA A 97 -0.72 -6.99 -18.83
C ALA A 97 -1.38 -8.14 -19.58
N GLY A 98 -2.41 -8.76 -18.98
CA GLY A 98 -3.20 -9.82 -19.61
C GLY A 98 -3.99 -9.33 -20.82
N LEU A 99 -4.65 -8.18 -20.73
CA LEU A 99 -5.36 -7.59 -21.86
C LEU A 99 -4.40 -7.23 -23.01
N GLN A 100 -3.25 -6.64 -22.71
CA GLN A 100 -2.24 -6.36 -23.74
C GLN A 100 -1.70 -7.61 -24.40
N TYR A 101 -1.54 -8.70 -23.64
CA TYR A 101 -1.12 -10.00 -24.18
C TYR A 101 -2.18 -10.57 -25.15
N ILE A 102 -3.46 -10.53 -24.79
CA ILE A 102 -4.59 -10.99 -25.62
C ILE A 102 -4.71 -10.15 -26.90
N CYS A 103 -4.49 -8.82 -26.80
CA CYS A 103 -4.53 -7.90 -27.94
C CYS A 103 -3.29 -7.98 -28.84
N GLY A 104 -2.40 -8.96 -28.63
CA GLY A 104 -1.22 -9.21 -29.49
C GLY A 104 -0.06 -8.24 -29.28
N ASN A 105 -0.11 -7.39 -28.27
CA ASN A 105 0.98 -6.48 -27.96
C ASN A 105 2.03 -7.18 -27.07
N HIS A 106 2.92 -7.93 -27.71
CA HIS A 106 3.95 -8.73 -27.04
C HIS A 106 5.26 -7.95 -26.78
N GLN A 107 5.25 -6.62 -26.95
CA GLN A 107 6.46 -5.82 -26.74
C GLN A 107 6.97 -5.93 -25.29
N GLY A 108 8.29 -6.02 -25.15
CA GLY A 108 9.03 -6.29 -23.93
C GLY A 108 8.87 -5.24 -22.81
N GLU A 109 9.89 -5.11 -21.97
CA GLU A 109 9.93 -4.16 -20.84
C GLU A 109 9.55 -2.73 -21.25
N GLY A 110 8.68 -2.08 -20.42
CA GLY A 110 8.33 -0.67 -20.63
C GLY A 110 6.96 -0.44 -21.25
N LYS A 111 6.04 -1.39 -21.13
CA LYS A 111 4.65 -1.22 -21.58
C LYS A 111 4.00 0.02 -20.98
N GLN A 112 3.41 0.83 -21.85
CA GLN A 112 2.79 2.10 -21.49
C GLN A 112 1.30 2.11 -21.83
N ILE A 113 0.51 2.83 -21.04
CA ILE A 113 -0.86 3.20 -21.34
C ILE A 113 -0.98 4.70 -21.10
N LEU A 114 -1.60 5.43 -22.03
CA LEU A 114 -1.70 6.89 -21.97
C LEU A 114 -0.33 7.58 -21.74
N ASN A 115 0.71 7.04 -22.39
CA ASN A 115 2.09 7.54 -22.28
C ASN A 115 2.73 7.41 -20.88
N ASN A 116 2.13 6.59 -19.98
CA ASN A 116 2.65 6.31 -18.65
C ASN A 116 2.88 4.81 -18.46
N ARG A 117 3.99 4.47 -17.80
CA ARG A 117 4.25 3.09 -17.38
C ARG A 117 3.33 2.72 -16.24
N TYR A 118 2.60 1.62 -16.36
CA TYR A 118 1.83 1.09 -15.25
C TYR A 118 2.69 0.23 -14.34
N SER A 119 2.38 0.28 -13.05
CA SER A 119 3.10 -0.50 -12.04
C SER A 119 2.57 -1.91 -11.94
N GLN A 120 3.50 -2.88 -11.87
CA GLN A 120 3.18 -4.30 -11.62
C GLN A 120 3.84 -4.75 -10.32
N PHE A 121 3.01 -5.19 -9.37
CA PHE A 121 3.49 -5.75 -8.10
C PHE A 121 2.43 -6.65 -7.45
N LEU A 122 2.88 -7.47 -6.55
CA LEU A 122 2.08 -8.23 -5.60
C LEU A 122 2.47 -7.80 -4.18
N LYS A 123 1.48 -7.52 -3.34
CA LYS A 123 1.65 -7.11 -1.95
C LYS A 123 0.75 -7.95 -1.07
N LEU A 124 1.32 -8.57 -0.06
CA LEU A 124 0.63 -9.29 1.00
C LEU A 124 0.86 -8.56 2.32
N THR A 125 -0.20 -8.31 3.07
CA THR A 125 -0.11 -7.77 4.43
C THR A 125 -0.94 -8.63 5.36
N SER A 126 -0.47 -8.82 6.58
CA SER A 126 -1.22 -9.51 7.62
C SER A 126 -1.03 -8.79 8.96
N GLU A 127 -2.11 -8.61 9.68
CA GLU A 127 -2.15 -7.95 10.98
C GLU A 127 -2.98 -8.78 11.97
N LEU A 128 -2.40 -9.01 13.13
CA LEU A 128 -3.04 -9.70 14.24
C LEU A 128 -3.05 -8.79 15.46
N ILE A 129 -4.24 -8.54 16.02
CA ILE A 129 -4.42 -7.77 17.25
C ILE A 129 -5.16 -8.65 18.25
N GLY A 130 -4.56 -8.80 19.44
CA GLY A 130 -5.14 -9.59 20.53
C GLY A 130 -5.27 -8.76 21.80
N TYR A 131 -6.42 -8.87 22.46
CA TYR A 131 -6.63 -8.35 23.80
C TYR A 131 -6.98 -9.51 24.72
N LYS A 132 -6.18 -9.68 25.76
CA LYS A 132 -6.42 -10.70 26.80
C LYS A 132 -6.64 -10.01 28.14
N THR A 133 -7.82 -10.18 28.69
CA THR A 133 -8.12 -9.73 30.04
C THR A 133 -7.48 -10.72 31.02
N VAL A 134 -6.57 -10.23 31.86
CA VAL A 134 -5.87 -11.00 32.88
C VAL A 134 -6.71 -10.99 34.18
N ASP A 135 -7.10 -9.77 34.58
CA ASP A 135 -7.91 -9.51 35.77
C ASP A 135 -8.91 -8.40 35.46
N ASN A 136 -9.80 -8.08 36.43
CA ASN A 136 -10.80 -7.01 36.30
C ASN A 136 -10.17 -5.62 35.99
N ASN A 137 -8.90 -5.42 36.36
CA ASN A 137 -8.20 -4.15 36.21
C ASN A 137 -7.04 -4.21 35.22
N ASN A 138 -6.67 -5.39 34.71
CA ASN A 138 -5.50 -5.60 33.87
C ASN A 138 -5.87 -6.26 32.56
N GLN A 139 -5.47 -5.62 31.46
CA GLN A 139 -5.62 -6.15 30.10
C GLN A 139 -4.29 -6.11 29.36
N LEU A 140 -3.92 -7.22 28.77
CA LEU A 140 -2.79 -7.33 27.88
C LEU A 140 -3.25 -7.09 26.44
N ALA A 141 -2.63 -6.13 25.76
CA ALA A 141 -2.83 -5.84 24.33
C ALA A 141 -1.58 -6.21 23.54
N MET A 142 -1.76 -6.95 22.46
CA MET A 142 -0.68 -7.34 21.55
C MET A 142 -1.06 -7.00 20.11
N ARG A 143 -0.10 -6.53 19.33
CA ARG A 143 -0.24 -6.30 17.89
C ARG A 143 0.99 -6.83 17.16
N ILE A 144 0.75 -7.65 16.15
CA ILE A 144 1.77 -8.17 15.25
C ILE A 144 1.33 -7.81 13.84
N MET A 145 2.22 -7.19 13.08
CA MET A 145 1.97 -6.83 11.70
C MET A 145 3.19 -7.20 10.85
N GLY A 146 2.92 -7.78 9.69
CA GLY A 146 3.95 -8.12 8.71
C GLY A 146 3.42 -7.99 7.29
N GLY A 147 4.34 -7.88 6.34
CA GLY A 147 3.98 -7.82 4.94
C GLY A 147 5.16 -8.06 4.03
N ILE A 148 4.84 -8.52 2.82
CA ILE A 148 5.79 -8.77 1.75
C ILE A 148 5.27 -8.07 0.50
N GLY A 149 6.16 -7.38 -0.22
CA GLY A 149 5.88 -6.75 -1.49
C GLY A 149 6.92 -7.14 -2.52
N TYR A 150 6.45 -7.54 -3.70
CA TYR A 150 7.31 -7.95 -4.80
C TYR A 150 6.90 -7.25 -6.10
N ALA A 151 7.82 -6.47 -6.67
CA ALA A 151 7.65 -5.84 -7.98
C ALA A 151 8.17 -6.77 -9.07
N TYR A 152 7.45 -6.85 -10.19
CA TYR A 152 7.80 -7.72 -11.32
C TYR A 152 7.32 -7.14 -12.65
N GLY A 153 7.67 -7.81 -13.74
CA GLY A 153 7.22 -7.44 -15.08
C GLY A 153 7.61 -6.02 -15.47
N ASN A 154 6.62 -5.15 -15.60
CA ASN A 154 6.82 -3.76 -16.02
C ASN A 154 7.47 -2.85 -14.95
N SER A 155 7.61 -3.34 -13.70
CA SER A 155 8.16 -2.59 -12.57
C SER A 155 9.38 -3.27 -11.97
N LYS A 156 10.47 -2.53 -11.79
CA LYS A 156 11.67 -3.01 -11.07
C LYS A 156 11.59 -2.73 -9.56
N VAL A 157 10.80 -1.73 -9.17
CA VAL A 157 10.63 -1.29 -7.79
C VAL A 157 9.16 -0.99 -7.53
N MET A 158 8.69 -1.26 -6.32
CA MET A 158 7.34 -0.90 -5.92
C MET A 158 7.13 0.63 -5.93
N PRO A 159 5.95 1.11 -6.35
CA PRO A 159 5.60 2.51 -6.25
C PRO A 159 5.79 3.03 -4.82
N TYR A 160 6.28 4.27 -4.70
CA TYR A 160 6.56 4.88 -3.40
C TYR A 160 5.34 4.88 -2.46
N SER A 161 4.15 5.11 -3.02
CA SER A 161 2.89 5.09 -2.27
C SER A 161 2.52 3.71 -1.70
N GLU A 162 3.03 2.63 -2.29
CA GLU A 162 2.70 1.25 -1.90
C GLU A 162 3.81 0.56 -1.10
N GLN A 163 4.96 1.21 -0.92
CA GLN A 163 6.06 0.70 -0.10
C GLN A 163 5.68 0.67 1.38
N PHE A 164 6.18 -0.31 2.10
CA PHE A 164 6.10 -0.33 3.57
C PHE A 164 6.94 0.77 4.17
N TYR A 165 6.47 1.32 5.28
CA TYR A 165 7.19 2.36 6.02
C TYR A 165 6.91 2.25 7.51
N ILE A 166 7.79 2.85 8.30
CA ILE A 166 7.67 2.99 9.74
C ILE A 166 7.56 4.49 10.07
N GLY A 167 6.87 4.80 11.16
CA GLY A 167 6.57 6.16 11.59
C GLY A 167 5.14 6.59 11.29
N GLY A 168 4.70 7.64 11.93
CA GLY A 168 3.36 8.18 11.82
C GLY A 168 2.36 7.62 12.85
N SER A 169 1.13 8.13 12.80
CA SER A 169 0.09 7.91 13.83
C SER A 169 -0.28 6.43 14.05
N ASN A 170 -0.19 5.61 13.01
CA ASN A 170 -0.58 4.19 13.06
C ASN A 170 0.59 3.24 13.33
N SER A 171 1.78 3.76 13.52
CA SER A 171 2.99 2.99 13.80
C SER A 171 3.70 3.56 15.03
N ILE A 172 4.77 4.30 14.86
CA ILE A 172 5.51 4.94 15.96
C ILE A 172 5.22 6.44 15.91
N ARG A 173 4.32 6.92 16.78
CA ARG A 173 3.77 8.29 16.75
C ARG A 173 4.79 9.40 16.94
N ALA A 174 5.89 9.12 17.64
CA ALA A 174 6.95 10.11 17.90
C ALA A 174 7.77 10.47 16.65
N PHE A 175 7.64 9.71 15.57
CA PHE A 175 8.47 9.87 14.37
C PHE A 175 7.61 10.18 13.15
N HIS A 176 8.14 11.02 12.27
CA HIS A 176 7.52 11.26 10.97
C HIS A 176 7.56 10.00 10.10
N ILE A 177 6.61 9.92 9.17
CA ILE A 177 6.54 8.83 8.19
C ILE A 177 7.87 8.72 7.44
N ARG A 178 8.47 7.52 7.40
CA ARG A 178 9.75 7.22 6.74
C ARG A 178 10.96 7.98 7.28
N SER A 179 10.88 8.55 8.48
CA SER A 179 12.02 9.22 9.10
C SER A 179 12.94 8.26 9.89
N ILE A 180 12.50 7.03 10.12
CA ILE A 180 13.26 6.01 10.83
C ILE A 180 13.94 5.12 9.80
N GLY A 181 15.26 5.10 9.87
CA GLY A 181 16.12 4.20 9.09
C GLY A 181 16.97 3.32 10.01
N PRO A 182 17.89 2.52 9.46
CA PRO A 182 18.92 1.87 10.24
C PRO A 182 19.65 2.89 11.12
N GLY A 183 20.03 2.54 12.35
CA GLY A 183 20.63 3.47 13.31
C GLY A 183 21.88 4.21 12.83
N SER A 184 22.57 3.66 11.84
CA SER A 184 23.72 4.27 11.14
C SER A 184 23.33 5.12 9.92
N TYR A 185 22.03 5.24 9.58
CA TYR A 185 21.57 5.98 8.41
C TYR A 185 21.47 7.48 8.72
N HIS A 186 22.27 8.26 8.04
CA HIS A 186 22.17 9.72 8.02
C HIS A 186 21.70 10.15 6.61
N PRO A 187 20.48 10.70 6.46
CA PRO A 187 20.05 11.24 5.18
C PRO A 187 20.98 12.43 4.82
N ARG A 188 21.61 12.37 3.67
CA ARG A 188 22.45 13.43 3.11
C ARG A 188 21.62 14.47 2.39
#